data_1061e6c6d86c32de57912aaf10101f98
#
_entry.id   1061e6c6d86c32de57912aaf10101f98
#
_cell.length_a   1.000
_cell.length_b   1.000
_cell.length_c   1.000
_cell.angle_alpha   90.00
_cell.angle_beta   90.00
_cell.angle_gamma   90.00
#
_symmetry.space_group_name_H-M   'P 1'
#
loop_
_entity.id
_entity.type
_entity.pdbx_description
1 polymer ?
#
loop_
_entity_poly.entity_id
_entity_poly.type
_entity_poly.pdbx_seq_one_letter_code
_entity_poly.pdbx_strand_id
1 'polypeptide(L)'
;MKISVVSGGFDPLHSGHINLLESAAAYGDKLVVLLNSDEWLTRKKGRPFLPFDERATIIERLHMVSNVYSVDDTDNSVTQGLIQVRDAFGHEHDYVFCNGGDRGKDNIPEMQVEGYEFVFSVGGDHKANSSSWILKEWKYPTERRVWGEFSNLFEDSAVKVKELVIEPGKGISYQRHFKRSEMWFVSKGECYVKHGTDTNKPEQNITKLYKTDEVIHIKVGEWHQIINRSDMPCHIIEIQYGEETNEEDIERLEYYNGE
;
A
#
# COMPACT_ATOMS: atom_id res chain seq x y z
N MET A 1 -12.84 29.17 -26.40
CA MET A 1 -12.46 27.76 -26.16
C MET A 1 -12.49 27.53 -24.67
N LYS A 2 -13.00 26.40 -24.21
CA LYS A 2 -12.99 26.04 -22.79
C LYS A 2 -11.88 25.05 -22.51
N ILE A 3 -11.06 25.26 -21.49
CA ILE A 3 -9.90 24.44 -21.15
C ILE A 3 -10.13 23.83 -19.77
N SER A 4 -10.24 22.52 -19.70
CA SER A 4 -10.25 21.80 -18.44
C SER A 4 -8.84 21.46 -17.98
N VAL A 5 -8.61 21.55 -16.68
CA VAL A 5 -7.30 21.29 -16.07
C VAL A 5 -7.49 20.34 -14.92
N VAL A 6 -6.62 19.35 -14.81
CA VAL A 6 -6.51 18.45 -13.66
C VAL A 6 -5.08 18.46 -13.14
N SER A 7 -4.89 18.10 -11.87
CA SER A 7 -3.56 17.92 -11.31
C SER A 7 -3.42 16.62 -10.53
N GLY A 8 -2.21 16.08 -10.50
CA GLY A 8 -1.92 14.89 -9.72
C GLY A 8 -0.55 14.30 -9.96
N GLY A 9 -0.16 13.38 -9.09
CA GLY A 9 1.07 12.60 -9.25
C GLY A 9 0.91 11.46 -10.25
N PHE A 10 -0.29 10.87 -10.39
CA PHE A 10 -0.60 9.75 -11.29
C PHE A 10 0.42 8.59 -11.18
N ASP A 11 0.74 8.22 -9.96
CA ASP A 11 1.86 7.33 -9.66
C ASP A 11 1.51 6.19 -8.69
N PRO A 12 1.32 4.95 -9.19
CA PRO A 12 1.09 4.61 -10.59
C PRO A 12 -0.29 5.08 -11.08
N LEU A 13 -0.41 5.21 -12.42
CA LEU A 13 -1.70 5.44 -13.07
C LEU A 13 -2.62 4.23 -12.84
N HIS A 14 -3.91 4.47 -12.59
CA HIS A 14 -4.92 3.43 -12.36
C HIS A 14 -6.31 3.87 -12.85
N SER A 15 -7.27 2.95 -12.87
CA SER A 15 -8.63 3.19 -13.39
C SER A 15 -9.33 4.43 -12.81
N GLY A 16 -9.15 4.72 -11.52
CA GLY A 16 -9.68 5.94 -10.90
C GLY A 16 -9.10 7.23 -11.48
N HIS A 17 -7.83 7.22 -11.89
CA HIS A 17 -7.23 8.33 -12.62
C HIS A 17 -7.79 8.45 -14.04
N ILE A 18 -7.99 7.35 -14.74
CA ILE A 18 -8.60 7.35 -16.07
C ILE A 18 -10.01 7.94 -16.00
N ASN A 19 -10.83 7.49 -15.06
CA ASN A 19 -12.19 8.04 -14.86
C ASN A 19 -12.17 9.56 -14.58
N LEU A 20 -11.22 10.04 -13.78
CA LEU A 20 -11.03 11.46 -13.54
C LEU A 20 -10.71 12.21 -14.84
N LEU A 21 -9.73 11.72 -15.61
CA LEU A 21 -9.29 12.35 -16.86
C LEU A 21 -10.41 12.36 -17.92
N GLU A 22 -11.12 11.25 -18.10
CA GLU A 22 -12.26 11.16 -19.03
C GLU A 22 -13.39 12.11 -18.62
N SER A 23 -13.73 12.15 -17.33
CA SER A 23 -14.76 13.04 -16.82
C SER A 23 -14.35 14.52 -16.93
N ALA A 24 -13.09 14.83 -16.64
CA ALA A 24 -12.56 16.20 -16.76
C ALA A 24 -12.52 16.68 -18.23
N ALA A 25 -12.22 15.79 -19.17
CA ALA A 25 -12.24 16.11 -20.61
C ALA A 25 -13.63 16.58 -21.08
N ALA A 26 -14.72 16.11 -20.46
CA ALA A 26 -16.07 16.55 -20.80
C ALA A 26 -16.39 18.00 -20.37
N TYR A 27 -15.56 18.64 -19.55
CA TYR A 27 -15.74 20.03 -19.09
C TYR A 27 -15.13 21.07 -20.04
N GLY A 28 -14.33 20.66 -21.04
CA GLY A 28 -13.67 21.59 -21.94
C GLY A 28 -13.40 21.02 -23.33
N ASP A 29 -12.97 21.92 -24.23
CA ASP A 29 -12.53 21.54 -25.60
C ASP A 29 -11.14 20.89 -25.59
N LYS A 30 -10.35 21.15 -24.53
CA LYS A 30 -9.02 20.59 -24.29
C LYS A 30 -8.87 20.22 -22.84
N LEU A 31 -8.20 19.07 -22.59
CA LEU A 31 -7.79 18.68 -21.25
C LEU A 31 -6.28 18.88 -21.09
N VAL A 32 -5.91 19.64 -20.06
CA VAL A 32 -4.52 19.88 -19.66
C VAL A 32 -4.28 19.19 -18.32
N VAL A 33 -3.15 18.50 -18.22
CA VAL A 33 -2.73 17.84 -16.99
C VAL A 33 -1.53 18.57 -16.39
N LEU A 34 -1.65 19.00 -15.14
CA LEU A 34 -0.56 19.47 -14.31
C LEU A 34 0.02 18.30 -13.53
N LEU A 35 1.20 17.84 -13.94
CA LEU A 35 1.84 16.65 -13.39
C LEU A 35 2.78 17.07 -12.24
N ASN A 36 2.53 16.53 -11.05
CA ASN A 36 3.37 16.78 -9.88
C ASN A 36 4.78 16.19 -10.05
N SER A 37 5.77 16.87 -9.46
CA SER A 37 7.18 16.50 -9.49
C SER A 37 7.49 15.19 -8.74
N ASP A 38 8.67 14.64 -8.97
CA ASP A 38 9.21 13.50 -8.21
C ASP A 38 9.53 13.90 -6.77
N GLU A 39 9.92 15.15 -6.54
CA GLU A 39 10.16 15.73 -5.22
C GLU A 39 8.85 15.78 -4.41
N TRP A 40 7.74 16.15 -5.02
CA TRP A 40 6.43 16.15 -4.36
C TRP A 40 6.00 14.73 -4.01
N LEU A 41 6.18 13.77 -4.91
CA LEU A 41 5.90 12.36 -4.63
C LEU A 41 6.79 11.81 -3.50
N THR A 42 8.07 12.23 -3.47
CA THR A 42 9.00 11.86 -2.41
C THR A 42 8.53 12.41 -1.05
N ARG A 43 8.11 13.68 -0.98
CA ARG A 43 7.52 14.23 0.25
C ARG A 43 6.25 13.49 0.68
N LYS A 44 5.40 13.10 -0.27
CA LYS A 44 4.10 12.48 0.00
C LYS A 44 4.16 10.99 0.28
N LYS A 45 5.06 10.25 -0.35
CA LYS A 45 5.07 8.76 -0.37
C LYS A 45 6.44 8.14 -0.06
N GLY A 46 7.48 8.96 0.14
CA GLY A 46 8.86 8.51 0.34
C GLY A 46 9.67 8.38 -0.95
N ARG A 47 9.08 8.00 -2.07
CA ARG A 47 9.70 7.97 -3.41
C ARG A 47 8.64 7.84 -4.50
N PRO A 48 8.91 8.26 -5.74
CA PRO A 48 8.07 7.93 -6.88
C PRO A 48 8.17 6.42 -7.20
N PHE A 49 7.08 5.85 -7.72
CA PHE A 49 7.08 4.51 -8.33
C PHE A 49 7.60 4.58 -9.76
N LEU A 50 7.10 5.55 -10.54
CA LEU A 50 7.60 5.88 -11.87
C LEU A 50 8.23 7.28 -11.86
N PRO A 51 9.41 7.46 -12.49
CA PRO A 51 10.00 8.80 -12.69
C PRO A 51 9.06 9.72 -13.46
N PHE A 52 9.27 11.04 -13.32
CA PHE A 52 8.44 12.06 -13.97
C PHE A 52 8.28 11.84 -15.48
N ASP A 53 9.37 11.58 -16.20
CA ASP A 53 9.35 11.43 -17.65
C ASP A 53 8.51 10.23 -18.11
N GLU A 54 8.54 9.12 -17.37
CA GLU A 54 7.70 7.95 -17.64
C GLU A 54 6.22 8.28 -17.41
N ARG A 55 5.90 8.94 -16.31
CA ARG A 55 4.52 9.35 -16.00
C ARG A 55 3.98 10.34 -17.04
N ALA A 56 4.79 11.34 -17.41
CA ALA A 56 4.45 12.31 -18.44
C ALA A 56 4.20 11.61 -19.80
N THR A 57 5.13 10.74 -20.24
CA THR A 57 5.01 9.99 -21.47
C THR A 57 3.72 9.16 -21.53
N ILE A 58 3.36 8.46 -20.44
CA ILE A 58 2.13 7.65 -20.36
C ILE A 58 0.89 8.54 -20.50
N ILE A 59 0.84 9.66 -19.76
CA ILE A 59 -0.31 10.55 -19.73
C ILE A 59 -0.50 11.28 -21.07
N GLU A 60 0.56 11.72 -21.72
CA GLU A 60 0.54 12.35 -23.03
C GLU A 60 -0.03 11.46 -24.14
N ARG A 61 0.04 10.13 -23.97
CA ARG A 61 -0.50 9.16 -24.93
C ARG A 61 -1.98 8.83 -24.71
N LEU A 62 -2.60 9.35 -23.65
CA LEU A 62 -4.03 9.17 -23.43
C LEU A 62 -4.80 10.09 -24.39
N HIS A 63 -5.73 9.52 -25.13
CA HIS A 63 -6.45 10.20 -26.23
C HIS A 63 -7.22 11.45 -25.79
N MET A 64 -7.64 11.50 -24.51
CA MET A 64 -8.37 12.64 -23.93
C MET A 64 -7.44 13.79 -23.50
N VAL A 65 -6.14 13.57 -23.38
CA VAL A 65 -5.18 14.57 -22.90
C VAL A 65 -4.62 15.36 -24.08
N SER A 66 -4.72 16.69 -23.99
CA SER A 66 -4.17 17.60 -25.00
C SER A 66 -2.74 18.02 -24.69
N ASN A 67 -2.44 18.30 -23.43
CA ASN A 67 -1.11 18.75 -23.01
C ASN A 67 -0.82 18.27 -21.57
N VAL A 68 0.46 18.04 -21.29
CA VAL A 68 0.98 17.80 -19.94
C VAL A 68 2.01 18.88 -19.60
N TYR A 69 1.89 19.46 -18.42
CA TYR A 69 2.84 20.44 -17.92
C TYR A 69 3.44 19.99 -16.60
N SER A 70 4.75 20.18 -16.45
CA SER A 70 5.40 20.15 -15.14
C SER A 70 4.97 21.38 -14.33
N VAL A 71 4.89 21.25 -13.04
CA VAL A 71 4.50 22.35 -12.15
C VAL A 71 5.51 22.52 -11.02
N ASP A 72 5.77 23.77 -10.63
CA ASP A 72 6.42 24.05 -9.36
C ASP A 72 5.41 23.78 -8.22
N ASP A 73 5.66 22.70 -7.50
CA ASP A 73 4.83 22.22 -6.39
C ASP A 73 5.59 22.19 -5.06
N THR A 74 6.60 23.06 -4.92
CA THR A 74 7.43 23.16 -3.73
C THR A 74 6.63 23.60 -2.49
N ASP A 75 5.55 24.36 -2.69
CA ASP A 75 4.58 24.78 -1.67
C ASP A 75 3.44 23.78 -1.44
N ASN A 76 3.50 22.60 -2.07
CA ASN A 76 2.46 21.56 -2.11
C ASN A 76 1.15 21.98 -2.81
N SER A 77 1.17 23.02 -3.62
CA SER A 77 0.05 23.45 -4.49
C SER A 77 0.41 23.34 -5.96
N VAL A 78 -0.60 23.47 -6.85
CA VAL A 78 -0.40 23.62 -8.29
C VAL A 78 -0.81 25.02 -8.77
N THR A 79 -0.85 25.97 -7.85
CA THR A 79 -1.24 27.37 -8.12
C THR A 79 -0.43 27.97 -9.27
N GLN A 80 0.89 27.81 -9.26
CA GLN A 80 1.76 28.32 -10.34
C GLN A 80 1.48 27.61 -11.68
N GLY A 81 1.14 26.32 -11.64
CA GLY A 81 0.76 25.58 -12.83
C GLY A 81 -0.55 26.09 -13.47
N LEU A 82 -1.55 26.47 -12.67
CA LEU A 82 -2.77 27.09 -13.20
C LEU A 82 -2.49 28.41 -13.88
N ILE A 83 -1.65 29.24 -13.28
CA ILE A 83 -1.21 30.53 -13.89
C ILE A 83 -0.48 30.24 -15.21
N GLN A 84 0.47 29.31 -15.22
CA GLN A 84 1.22 28.90 -16.41
C GLN A 84 0.31 28.44 -17.56
N VAL A 85 -0.72 27.64 -17.28
CA VAL A 85 -1.68 27.20 -18.29
C VAL A 85 -2.43 28.39 -18.88
N ARG A 86 -2.91 29.32 -18.06
CA ARG A 86 -3.63 30.49 -18.53
C ARG A 86 -2.74 31.42 -19.38
N ASP A 87 -1.48 31.58 -18.99
CA ASP A 87 -0.53 32.38 -19.75
C ASP A 87 -0.15 31.70 -21.10
N ALA A 88 -0.08 30.39 -21.15
CA ALA A 88 0.24 29.62 -22.36
C ALA A 88 -0.90 29.58 -23.37
N PHE A 89 -2.17 29.55 -22.92
CA PHE A 89 -3.33 29.46 -23.84
C PHE A 89 -3.99 30.82 -24.11
N GLY A 90 -3.81 31.82 -23.24
CA GLY A 90 -4.38 33.15 -23.38
C GLY A 90 -5.54 33.43 -22.43
N HIS A 91 -5.64 34.69 -21.99
CA HIS A 91 -6.61 35.12 -20.96
C HIS A 91 -8.06 35.22 -21.49
N GLU A 92 -8.27 35.11 -22.81
CA GLU A 92 -9.57 35.17 -23.47
C GLU A 92 -10.36 33.85 -23.44
N HIS A 93 -9.80 32.79 -22.80
CA HIS A 93 -10.44 31.49 -22.72
C HIS A 93 -11.08 31.22 -21.38
N ASP A 94 -12.05 30.32 -21.35
CA ASP A 94 -12.68 29.86 -20.11
C ASP A 94 -11.86 28.70 -19.54
N TYR A 95 -11.60 28.70 -18.26
CA TYR A 95 -10.80 27.70 -17.57
C TYR A 95 -11.59 27.02 -16.48
N VAL A 96 -11.49 25.69 -16.40
CA VAL A 96 -12.12 24.86 -15.37
C VAL A 96 -11.08 23.98 -14.70
N PHE A 97 -10.88 24.12 -13.40
CA PHE A 97 -10.04 23.22 -12.62
C PHE A 97 -10.88 22.11 -12.02
N CYS A 98 -10.66 20.88 -12.51
CA CYS A 98 -11.41 19.69 -12.15
C CYS A 98 -10.72 18.93 -11.01
N ASN A 99 -11.40 18.79 -9.89
CA ASN A 99 -10.91 18.10 -8.71
C ASN A 99 -11.68 16.80 -8.49
N GLY A 100 -10.94 15.69 -8.32
CA GLY A 100 -11.51 14.39 -8.03
C GLY A 100 -11.22 13.92 -6.60
N GLY A 101 -11.86 12.81 -6.22
CA GLY A 101 -11.64 12.18 -4.93
C GLY A 101 -12.16 13.00 -3.74
N ASP A 102 -11.35 13.09 -2.70
CA ASP A 102 -11.67 13.73 -1.41
C ASP A 102 -11.31 15.21 -1.32
N ARG A 103 -10.97 15.86 -2.44
CA ARG A 103 -10.71 17.30 -2.49
C ARG A 103 -12.03 18.08 -2.44
N GLY A 104 -12.10 19.03 -1.51
CA GLY A 104 -13.23 19.92 -1.30
C GLY A 104 -12.84 21.40 -1.29
N LYS A 105 -13.84 22.29 -1.30
CA LYS A 105 -13.64 23.75 -1.36
C LYS A 105 -12.75 24.30 -0.26
N ASP A 106 -12.73 23.67 0.90
CA ASP A 106 -12.05 24.19 2.09
C ASP A 106 -10.59 23.73 2.19
N ASN A 107 -10.10 22.90 1.27
CA ASN A 107 -8.78 22.26 1.40
C ASN A 107 -7.86 22.41 0.19
N ILE A 108 -8.19 23.29 -0.75
CA ILE A 108 -7.35 23.56 -1.92
C ILE A 108 -6.90 25.02 -2.01
N PRO A 109 -5.57 25.28 -1.94
CA PRO A 109 -5.03 26.66 -2.06
C PRO A 109 -5.25 27.26 -3.45
N GLU A 110 -5.44 26.43 -4.47
CA GLU A 110 -5.67 26.83 -5.85
C GLU A 110 -6.91 27.71 -6.05
N MET A 111 -7.88 27.68 -5.13
CA MET A 111 -9.09 28.51 -5.23
C MET A 111 -8.84 30.03 -5.21
N GLN A 112 -7.64 30.44 -4.82
CA GLN A 112 -7.25 31.87 -4.90
C GLN A 112 -6.84 32.31 -6.30
N VAL A 113 -6.68 31.35 -7.26
CA VAL A 113 -6.31 31.72 -8.64
C VAL A 113 -7.53 32.23 -9.39
N GLU A 114 -7.47 33.50 -9.79
CA GLU A 114 -8.53 34.13 -10.56
C GLU A 114 -8.65 33.57 -11.98
N GLY A 115 -9.84 33.61 -12.55
CA GLY A 115 -10.12 33.21 -13.93
C GLY A 115 -10.37 31.70 -14.11
N TYR A 116 -10.52 30.96 -13.02
CA TYR A 116 -10.87 29.54 -13.03
C TYR A 116 -12.25 29.28 -12.41
N GLU A 117 -13.05 28.46 -13.08
CA GLU A 117 -14.16 27.73 -12.48
C GLU A 117 -13.59 26.50 -11.75
N PHE A 118 -14.07 26.22 -10.53
CA PHE A 118 -13.63 25.04 -9.75
C PHE A 118 -14.75 24.04 -9.65
N VAL A 119 -14.50 22.82 -10.12
CA VAL A 119 -15.46 21.70 -10.08
C VAL A 119 -14.87 20.59 -9.23
N PHE A 120 -15.72 19.98 -8.37
CA PHE A 120 -15.36 18.93 -7.43
C PHE A 120 -16.10 17.64 -7.73
N SER A 121 -15.65 16.54 -7.13
CA SER A 121 -16.23 15.20 -7.33
C SER A 121 -16.19 14.71 -8.79
N VAL A 122 -15.23 15.24 -9.57
CA VAL A 122 -15.07 14.84 -10.96
C VAL A 122 -14.54 13.40 -11.03
N GLY A 123 -15.21 12.54 -11.79
CA GLY A 123 -14.90 11.11 -11.85
C GLY A 123 -15.59 10.27 -10.76
N GLY A 124 -16.48 10.90 -9.94
CA GLY A 124 -17.31 10.26 -8.92
C GLY A 124 -16.81 10.44 -7.49
N ASP A 125 -17.72 10.34 -6.52
CA ASP A 125 -17.46 10.55 -5.10
C ASP A 125 -16.78 9.32 -4.42
N HIS A 126 -16.80 8.16 -5.06
CA HIS A 126 -16.21 6.96 -4.52
C HIS A 126 -14.77 6.79 -5.01
N LYS A 127 -13.85 6.72 -4.06
CA LYS A 127 -12.45 6.37 -4.33
C LYS A 127 -12.36 4.88 -4.74
N ALA A 128 -12.63 4.61 -6.01
CA ALA A 128 -12.64 3.25 -6.57
C ALA A 128 -11.27 2.56 -6.44
N ASN A 129 -10.17 3.33 -6.39
CA ASN A 129 -8.82 2.81 -6.25
C ASN A 129 -7.86 3.88 -5.71
N SER A 130 -6.66 3.46 -5.33
CA SER A 130 -5.61 4.36 -4.84
C SER A 130 -4.23 3.81 -5.18
N SER A 131 -3.38 4.67 -5.75
CA SER A 131 -1.97 4.33 -5.99
C SER A 131 -1.28 3.81 -4.73
N SER A 132 -1.59 4.37 -3.56
CA SER A 132 -1.01 3.91 -2.28
C SER A 132 -1.46 2.51 -1.90
N TRP A 133 -2.73 2.14 -2.17
CA TRP A 133 -3.23 0.79 -1.93
C TRP A 133 -2.57 -0.22 -2.87
N ILE A 134 -2.52 0.10 -4.17
CA ILE A 134 -1.88 -0.74 -5.18
C ILE A 134 -0.40 -0.99 -4.82
N LEU A 135 0.33 0.08 -4.46
CA LEU A 135 1.74 -0.03 -4.10
C LEU A 135 1.96 -0.81 -2.79
N LYS A 136 1.07 -0.66 -1.81
CA LYS A 136 1.14 -1.42 -0.57
C LYS A 136 0.94 -2.91 -0.83
N GLU A 137 -0.07 -3.26 -1.61
CA GLU A 137 -0.36 -4.65 -1.97
C GLU A 137 0.75 -5.27 -2.82
N TRP A 138 1.30 -4.50 -3.77
CA TRP A 138 2.43 -4.95 -4.59
C TRP A 138 3.71 -5.14 -3.77
N LYS A 139 3.98 -4.24 -2.83
CA LYS A 139 5.21 -4.30 -2.00
C LYS A 139 5.14 -5.38 -0.92
N TYR A 140 3.96 -5.60 -0.37
CA TYR A 140 3.71 -6.53 0.73
C TYR A 140 2.52 -7.43 0.37
N PRO A 141 2.72 -8.38 -0.57
CA PRO A 141 1.65 -9.28 -0.95
C PRO A 141 1.17 -10.08 0.26
N THR A 142 -0.15 -10.10 0.45
CA THR A 142 -0.80 -10.80 1.55
C THR A 142 -1.35 -12.12 1.06
N GLU A 143 -0.99 -13.22 1.71
CA GLU A 143 -1.56 -14.53 1.48
C GLU A 143 -2.56 -14.90 2.57
N ARG A 144 -3.76 -15.30 2.16
CA ARG A 144 -4.80 -15.78 3.07
C ARG A 144 -4.69 -17.28 3.29
N ARG A 145 -4.83 -17.68 4.54
CA ARG A 145 -4.80 -19.07 5.02
C ARG A 145 -6.04 -19.35 5.88
N VAL A 146 -6.29 -20.62 6.20
CA VAL A 146 -7.42 -21.03 7.07
C VAL A 146 -7.33 -20.46 8.49
N TRP A 147 -6.14 -20.05 8.92
CA TRP A 147 -5.86 -19.51 10.24
C TRP A 147 -5.80 -17.96 10.29
N GLY A 148 -5.90 -17.29 9.15
CA GLY A 148 -5.75 -15.85 9.01
C GLY A 148 -4.98 -15.47 7.75
N GLU A 149 -3.98 -14.62 7.88
CA GLU A 149 -3.19 -14.17 6.74
C GLU A 149 -1.74 -13.85 7.12
N PHE A 150 -0.86 -13.79 6.12
CA PHE A 150 0.49 -13.27 6.31
C PHE A 150 0.93 -12.41 5.14
N SER A 151 1.83 -11.47 5.42
CA SER A 151 2.45 -10.59 4.42
C SER A 151 3.97 -10.68 4.51
N ASN A 152 4.65 -10.85 3.37
CA ASN A 152 6.10 -10.75 3.31
C ASN A 152 6.52 -9.29 3.37
N LEU A 153 7.22 -8.88 4.43
CA LEU A 153 7.70 -7.51 4.63
C LEU A 153 9.11 -7.30 4.07
N PHE A 154 9.92 -8.35 4.12
CA PHE A 154 11.29 -8.37 3.60
C PHE A 154 11.69 -9.80 3.26
N GLU A 155 12.45 -9.97 2.19
CA GLU A 155 13.03 -11.26 1.79
C GLU A 155 14.40 -11.05 1.14
N ASP A 156 15.39 -11.79 1.62
CA ASP A 156 16.75 -11.89 1.10
C ASP A 156 17.17 -13.36 1.15
N SER A 157 18.34 -13.68 0.64
CA SER A 157 18.86 -15.05 0.56
C SER A 157 18.95 -15.81 1.91
N ALA A 158 19.16 -15.07 3.01
CA ALA A 158 19.37 -15.65 4.34
C ALA A 158 18.33 -15.23 5.39
N VAL A 159 17.50 -14.23 5.09
CA VAL A 159 16.54 -13.65 6.04
C VAL A 159 15.21 -13.37 5.35
N LYS A 160 14.12 -13.79 6.00
CA LYS A 160 12.75 -13.42 5.61
C LYS A 160 12.02 -12.82 6.80
N VAL A 161 11.27 -11.75 6.58
CA VAL A 161 10.45 -11.12 7.62
C VAL A 161 9.00 -11.13 7.14
N LYS A 162 8.11 -11.63 8.01
CA LYS A 162 6.67 -11.67 7.75
C LYS A 162 5.90 -11.00 8.87
N GLU A 163 4.73 -10.47 8.54
CA GLU A 163 3.67 -10.24 9.51
C GLU A 163 2.65 -11.39 9.39
N LEU A 164 2.39 -12.07 10.49
CA LEU A 164 1.33 -13.07 10.61
C LEU A 164 0.17 -12.45 11.38
N VAL A 165 -1.05 -12.59 10.86
CA VAL A 165 -2.28 -12.20 11.55
C VAL A 165 -3.10 -13.46 11.82
N ILE A 166 -3.16 -13.88 13.07
CA ILE A 166 -3.88 -15.08 13.49
C ILE A 166 -5.29 -14.67 13.96
N GLU A 167 -6.30 -15.12 13.25
CA GLU A 167 -7.70 -14.82 13.57
C GLU A 167 -8.15 -15.47 14.90
N PRO A 168 -9.18 -14.91 15.56
CA PRO A 168 -9.77 -15.48 16.76
C PRO A 168 -10.18 -16.95 16.60
N GLY A 169 -9.81 -17.78 17.56
CA GLY A 169 -10.10 -19.21 17.57
C GLY A 169 -9.36 -20.03 16.51
N LYS A 170 -8.30 -19.46 15.92
CA LYS A 170 -7.48 -20.11 14.88
C LYS A 170 -6.05 -20.35 15.35
N GLY A 171 -5.35 -21.20 14.60
CA GLY A 171 -3.94 -21.49 14.83
C GLY A 171 -3.27 -22.05 13.59
N ILE A 172 -1.96 -21.89 13.53
CA ILE A 172 -1.14 -22.52 12.48
C ILE A 172 -1.00 -24.02 12.76
N SER A 173 -0.46 -24.78 11.80
CA SER A 173 -0.08 -26.17 12.03
C SER A 173 1.00 -26.30 13.11
N TYR A 174 1.02 -27.44 13.81
CA TYR A 174 2.13 -27.81 14.68
C TYR A 174 3.25 -28.36 13.77
N GLN A 175 4.36 -27.61 13.69
CA GLN A 175 5.36 -27.72 12.63
C GLN A 175 6.79 -27.54 13.12
N ARG A 176 7.77 -27.93 12.29
CA ARG A 176 9.20 -27.61 12.49
C ARG A 176 9.90 -27.38 11.16
N HIS A 177 11.09 -26.77 11.24
CA HIS A 177 11.95 -26.46 10.12
C HIS A 177 13.35 -27.04 10.32
N PHE A 178 14.00 -27.49 9.23
CA PHE A 178 15.30 -28.13 9.30
C PHE A 178 16.47 -27.24 8.90
N LYS A 179 16.20 -26.12 8.25
CA LYS A 179 17.23 -25.23 7.69
C LYS A 179 17.17 -23.80 8.24
N ARG A 180 16.07 -23.44 8.94
CA ARG A 180 15.89 -22.11 9.50
C ARG A 180 15.49 -22.14 10.96
N SER A 181 15.87 -21.08 11.64
CA SER A 181 15.35 -20.68 12.94
C SER A 181 14.36 -19.55 12.76
N GLU A 182 13.51 -19.31 13.75
CA GLU A 182 12.54 -18.23 13.73
C GLU A 182 12.59 -17.42 15.03
N MET A 183 12.37 -16.12 14.91
CA MET A 183 12.12 -15.22 16.04
C MET A 183 10.75 -14.59 15.82
N TRP A 184 9.86 -14.76 16.80
CA TRP A 184 8.51 -14.21 16.77
C TRP A 184 8.40 -13.07 17.80
N PHE A 185 7.94 -11.94 17.36
CA PHE A 185 7.61 -10.79 18.20
C PHE A 185 6.10 -10.55 18.14
N VAL A 186 5.41 -10.62 19.29
CA VAL A 186 3.98 -10.30 19.36
C VAL A 186 3.82 -8.79 19.31
N SER A 187 3.45 -8.26 18.15
CA SER A 187 3.32 -6.81 17.93
C SER A 187 1.97 -6.27 18.39
N LYS A 188 0.93 -7.13 18.46
CA LYS A 188 -0.41 -6.74 18.91
C LYS A 188 -1.22 -7.96 19.34
N GLY A 189 -1.97 -7.83 20.43
CA GLY A 189 -2.84 -8.88 20.96
C GLY A 189 -2.09 -9.89 21.81
N GLU A 190 -2.60 -11.10 21.86
CA GLU A 190 -2.00 -12.21 22.61
C GLU A 190 -2.23 -13.55 21.89
N CYS A 191 -1.33 -14.50 22.10
CA CYS A 191 -1.46 -15.85 21.57
C CYS A 191 -0.86 -16.88 22.52
N TYR A 192 -1.31 -18.11 22.37
CA TYR A 192 -0.67 -19.27 22.97
C TYR A 192 0.34 -19.86 21.99
N VAL A 193 1.52 -20.18 22.49
CA VAL A 193 2.54 -20.87 21.68
C VAL A 193 2.85 -22.21 22.33
N LYS A 194 2.61 -23.30 21.58
CA LYS A 194 3.06 -24.65 21.91
C LYS A 194 4.47 -24.81 21.40
N HIS A 195 5.43 -24.96 22.28
CA HIS A 195 6.86 -25.03 21.92
C HIS A 195 7.66 -25.81 22.96
N GLY A 196 8.73 -26.44 22.53
CA GLY A 196 9.69 -27.10 23.39
C GLY A 196 10.96 -27.44 22.64
N THR A 197 12.04 -27.59 23.38
CA THR A 197 13.40 -27.78 22.85
C THR A 197 13.75 -29.25 22.57
N ASP A 198 12.96 -30.22 23.04
CA ASP A 198 13.17 -31.64 22.71
C ASP A 198 12.52 -31.96 21.35
N THR A 199 13.34 -31.99 20.32
CA THR A 199 12.90 -32.25 18.94
C THR A 199 12.39 -33.67 18.70
N ASN A 200 12.65 -34.62 19.62
CA ASN A 200 12.25 -36.01 19.53
C ASN A 200 10.98 -36.34 20.31
N LYS A 201 10.49 -35.41 21.13
CA LYS A 201 9.32 -35.61 22.01
C LYS A 201 8.33 -34.46 21.89
N PRO A 202 7.73 -34.24 20.72
CA PRO A 202 6.81 -33.14 20.48
C PRO A 202 5.59 -33.13 21.42
N GLU A 203 5.18 -34.28 21.91
CA GLU A 203 4.09 -34.47 22.86
C GLU A 203 4.37 -33.86 24.25
N GLN A 204 5.64 -33.62 24.59
CA GLN A 204 6.06 -33.02 25.86
C GLN A 204 6.16 -31.49 25.80
N ASN A 205 5.94 -30.90 24.65
CA ASN A 205 6.00 -29.46 24.47
C ASN A 205 4.88 -28.77 25.27
N ILE A 206 5.26 -27.68 25.93
CA ILE A 206 4.33 -26.90 26.73
C ILE A 206 3.69 -25.78 25.92
N THR A 207 2.46 -25.43 26.31
CA THR A 207 1.75 -24.28 25.73
C THR A 207 1.82 -23.13 26.73
N LYS A 208 2.35 -21.98 26.28
CA LYS A 208 2.50 -20.77 27.09
C LYS A 208 1.80 -19.59 26.41
N LEU A 209 1.17 -18.72 27.21
CA LEU A 209 0.61 -17.44 26.75
C LEU A 209 1.73 -16.43 26.55
N TYR A 210 1.69 -15.76 25.39
CA TYR A 210 2.53 -14.62 25.05
C TYR A 210 1.65 -13.41 24.67
N LYS A 211 2.09 -12.23 25.10
CA LYS A 211 1.39 -10.95 24.92
C LYS A 211 2.23 -9.98 24.13
N THR A 212 1.62 -8.86 23.75
CA THR A 212 2.33 -7.74 23.11
C THR A 212 3.64 -7.43 23.80
N ASP A 213 4.69 -7.16 23.02
CA ASP A 213 6.09 -6.90 23.39
C ASP A 213 6.90 -8.13 23.80
N GLU A 214 6.33 -9.34 23.81
CA GLU A 214 7.07 -10.57 24.10
C GLU A 214 7.68 -11.19 22.83
N VAL A 215 8.84 -11.82 23.01
CA VAL A 215 9.63 -12.46 21.95
C VAL A 215 9.75 -13.96 22.23
N ILE A 216 9.64 -14.76 21.18
CA ILE A 216 9.84 -16.20 21.18
C ILE A 216 10.96 -16.54 20.20
N HIS A 217 11.92 -17.34 20.63
CA HIS A 217 12.96 -17.91 19.74
C HIS A 217 12.70 -19.37 19.50
N ILE A 218 12.71 -19.78 18.23
CA ILE A 218 12.52 -21.15 17.76
C ILE A 218 13.75 -21.54 16.96
N LYS A 219 14.45 -22.55 17.41
CA LYS A 219 15.64 -23.05 16.75
C LYS A 219 15.30 -24.07 15.69
N VAL A 220 16.25 -24.30 14.79
CA VAL A 220 16.18 -25.39 13.81
C VAL A 220 15.76 -26.70 14.51
N GLY A 221 14.77 -27.38 13.94
CA GLY A 221 14.24 -28.66 14.42
C GLY A 221 13.24 -28.58 15.56
N GLU A 222 13.06 -27.45 16.21
CA GLU A 222 12.11 -27.31 17.31
C GLU A 222 10.67 -27.25 16.81
N TRP A 223 9.80 -28.06 17.43
CA TRP A 223 8.38 -28.09 17.12
C TRP A 223 7.66 -26.88 17.74
N HIS A 224 6.83 -26.22 16.96
CA HIS A 224 6.15 -25.00 17.37
C HIS A 224 4.77 -24.83 16.70
N GLN A 225 3.88 -24.14 17.38
CA GLN A 225 2.53 -23.81 16.93
C GLN A 225 2.06 -22.51 17.59
N ILE A 226 1.42 -21.64 16.84
CA ILE A 226 0.69 -20.48 17.37
C ILE A 226 -0.79 -20.82 17.42
N ILE A 227 -1.47 -20.46 18.51
CA ILE A 227 -2.90 -20.60 18.70
C ILE A 227 -3.44 -19.30 19.28
N ASN A 228 -4.38 -18.69 18.59
CA ASN A 228 -5.10 -17.52 19.10
C ASN A 228 -6.42 -17.96 19.77
N ARG A 229 -6.47 -17.94 21.10
CA ARG A 229 -7.66 -18.24 21.90
C ARG A 229 -8.41 -16.99 22.37
N SER A 230 -7.95 -15.80 21.94
CA SER A 230 -8.61 -14.53 22.27
C SER A 230 -9.75 -14.24 21.26
N ASP A 231 -10.51 -13.19 21.53
CA ASP A 231 -11.57 -12.68 20.69
C ASP A 231 -11.11 -11.61 19.67
N MET A 232 -9.81 -11.29 19.68
CA MET A 232 -9.18 -10.31 18.78
C MET A 232 -8.06 -10.95 17.97
N PRO A 233 -7.78 -10.48 16.74
CA PRO A 233 -6.64 -10.95 15.97
C PRO A 233 -5.30 -10.73 16.71
N CYS A 234 -4.42 -11.71 16.63
CA CYS A 234 -3.05 -11.61 17.13
C CYS A 234 -2.09 -11.35 15.98
N HIS A 235 -1.27 -10.30 16.09
CA HIS A 235 -0.26 -9.91 15.11
C HIS A 235 1.13 -10.29 15.59
N ILE A 236 1.87 -10.99 14.76
CA ILE A 236 3.22 -11.47 15.04
C ILE A 236 4.15 -11.04 13.91
N ILE A 237 5.26 -10.42 14.26
CA ILE A 237 6.39 -10.25 13.32
C ILE A 237 7.28 -11.47 13.45
N GLU A 238 7.37 -12.22 12.37
CA GLU A 238 8.21 -13.40 12.24
C GLU A 238 9.47 -13.05 11.48
N ILE A 239 10.62 -13.33 12.05
CA ILE A 239 11.92 -13.24 11.38
C ILE A 239 12.45 -14.65 11.23
N GLN A 240 12.53 -15.13 9.99
CA GLN A 240 13.13 -16.40 9.60
C GLN A 240 14.59 -16.16 9.21
N TYR A 241 15.52 -16.97 9.68
CA TYR A 241 16.95 -16.86 9.36
C TYR A 241 17.64 -18.21 9.43
N GLY A 242 18.61 -18.44 8.57
CA GLY A 242 19.36 -19.70 8.54
C GLY A 242 19.99 -20.02 7.21
N GLU A 243 20.14 -21.31 6.92
CA GLU A 243 20.69 -21.77 5.66
C GLU A 243 19.76 -21.47 4.47
N GLU A 244 18.46 -21.61 4.70
CA GLU A 244 17.42 -21.39 3.69
C GLU A 244 16.11 -20.99 4.36
N THR A 245 15.38 -20.03 3.78
CA THR A 245 14.07 -19.56 4.26
C THR A 245 12.91 -19.96 3.35
N ASN A 246 13.06 -21.06 2.60
CA ASN A 246 12.05 -21.58 1.69
C ASN A 246 10.84 -22.13 2.47
N GLU A 247 9.62 -21.89 1.94
CA GLU A 247 8.36 -22.36 2.52
C GLU A 247 8.20 -23.91 2.45
N GLU A 248 8.98 -24.56 1.60
CA GLU A 248 9.00 -26.03 1.48
C GLU A 248 9.80 -26.70 2.61
N ASP A 249 10.68 -25.96 3.32
CA ASP A 249 11.38 -26.44 4.51
C ASP A 249 10.43 -26.48 5.71
N ILE A 250 9.49 -27.42 5.68
CA ILE A 250 8.48 -27.57 6.73
C ILE A 250 8.03 -29.02 6.87
N GLU A 251 8.05 -29.53 8.11
CA GLU A 251 7.36 -30.75 8.50
C GLU A 251 6.20 -30.41 9.43
N ARG A 252 5.03 -30.97 9.13
CA ARG A 252 3.79 -30.75 9.91
C ARG A 252 3.39 -32.04 10.60
N LEU A 253 3.20 -31.98 11.91
CA LEU A 253 2.72 -33.10 12.71
C LEU A 253 1.19 -33.14 12.73
N GLU A 254 0.56 -31.97 12.97
CA GLU A 254 -0.89 -31.83 13.03
C GLU A 254 -1.35 -30.43 12.58
N TYR A 255 -2.58 -30.37 12.09
CA TYR A 255 -3.24 -29.08 11.83
C TYR A 255 -4.09 -28.70 13.03
N TYR A 256 -4.19 -27.38 13.31
CA TYR A 256 -5.07 -26.89 14.37
C TYR A 256 -6.54 -27.13 13.98
N ASN A 257 -7.29 -27.78 14.87
CA ASN A 257 -8.69 -28.21 14.69
C ASN A 257 -9.70 -27.42 15.51
N GLY A 258 -9.25 -26.39 16.27
CA GLY A 258 -10.11 -25.54 17.09
C GLY A 258 -10.25 -25.97 18.55
N GLU A 259 -9.45 -26.95 19.04
CA GLU A 259 -9.43 -27.41 20.43
C GLU A 259 -8.25 -26.83 21.25
#